data_c1182313fd57e0eda7cf7187d0999e8d
#
_entry.id   c1182313fd57e0eda7cf7187d0999e8d
#
_cell.length_a   1.000
_cell.length_b   1.000
_cell.length_c   1.000
_cell.angle_alpha   90.00
_cell.angle_beta   90.00
_cell.angle_gamma   90.00
#
_symmetry.space_group_name_H-M   'P 1'
#
loop_
_entity.id
_entity.type
_entity.pdbx_description
1 polymer ?
#
loop_
_entity_poly.entity_id
_entity_poly.type
_entity_poly.pdbx_seq_one_letter_code
_entity_poly.pdbx_strand_id
1 'polypeptide(L)'
;DLGAARPFVAPGDVYNYAPVNALITPNERTQMAVMGELEIVDGVDFYFSGMYNRRYSHQRLAPDASFGVSCSVETPNNGTQCNDYVPANNPYNPFGSVNCANDLDLCDIGIRINRRFEESGGRLFEQTVDNYSLVGGVTWLMGGFVHDVSLTFGETEQVDETLNYGRFDRWAIAVDPEACAATAACPGVLNPFGNFGSITPEQMSYLTAGSLKDQSGADFDMFS
;
A
#
# COMPACT_ATOMS: atom_id res chain seq x y z
N ASP A 1 11.50 -32.75 10.12
CA ASP A 1 12.95 -32.48 10.16
C ASP A 1 13.14 -30.97 10.07
N LEU A 2 13.30 -30.33 11.21
CA LEU A 2 13.81 -28.95 11.26
C LEU A 2 15.29 -29.06 10.89
N GLY A 3 15.60 -28.81 9.61
CA GLY A 3 16.98 -28.80 9.14
C GLY A 3 17.84 -27.97 10.06
N ALA A 4 19.07 -28.43 10.34
CA ALA A 4 19.97 -27.70 11.21
C ALA A 4 20.06 -26.24 10.80
N ALA A 5 19.82 -25.33 11.75
CA ALA A 5 19.96 -23.91 11.51
C ALA A 5 21.35 -23.61 10.98
N ARG A 6 21.47 -22.89 9.89
CA ARG A 6 22.72 -22.48 9.28
C ARG A 6 22.79 -20.96 9.18
N PRO A 7 23.97 -20.37 9.08
CA PRO A 7 24.09 -18.94 8.81
C PRO A 7 23.36 -18.53 7.51
N PHE A 8 22.73 -17.38 7.53
CA PHE A 8 22.12 -16.75 6.36
C PHE A 8 23.19 -16.41 5.32
N VAL A 9 22.97 -16.79 4.08
CA VAL A 9 23.92 -16.56 2.97
C VAL A 9 23.27 -15.77 1.85
N ALA A 10 23.67 -14.52 1.69
CA ALA A 10 23.29 -13.73 0.52
C ALA A 10 24.16 -14.11 -0.69
N PRO A 11 23.62 -14.14 -1.93
CA PRO A 11 22.21 -13.87 -2.29
C PRO A 11 21.29 -15.10 -2.19
N GLY A 12 21.78 -16.28 -1.83
CA GLY A 12 21.03 -17.55 -1.94
C GLY A 12 19.77 -17.62 -1.06
N ASP A 13 19.82 -16.99 0.12
CA ASP A 13 18.71 -16.99 1.07
C ASP A 13 17.83 -15.73 0.97
N VAL A 14 18.15 -14.82 0.05
CA VAL A 14 17.37 -13.59 -0.17
C VAL A 14 16.22 -13.90 -1.12
N TYR A 15 15.02 -13.44 -0.76
CA TYR A 15 13.87 -13.51 -1.66
C TYR A 15 14.13 -12.72 -2.95
N ASN A 16 14.01 -13.39 -4.10
CA ASN A 16 14.12 -12.73 -5.39
C ASN A 16 12.80 -12.10 -5.79
N TYR A 17 12.66 -10.80 -5.59
CA TYR A 17 11.46 -10.03 -5.94
C TYR A 17 11.42 -9.60 -7.42
N ALA A 18 12.51 -9.70 -8.14
CA ALA A 18 12.61 -9.20 -9.52
C ALA A 18 11.59 -9.82 -10.49
N PRO A 19 11.28 -11.14 -10.43
CA PRO A 19 10.27 -11.73 -11.32
C PRO A 19 8.84 -11.28 -11.03
N VAL A 20 8.57 -10.75 -9.83
CA VAL A 20 7.21 -10.40 -9.38
C VAL A 20 6.91 -8.93 -9.57
N ASN A 21 7.90 -8.08 -9.37
CA ASN A 21 7.76 -6.64 -9.51
C ASN A 21 7.64 -6.24 -10.99
N ALA A 22 6.66 -5.42 -11.30
CA ALA A 22 6.55 -4.82 -12.62
C ALA A 22 7.74 -3.87 -12.85
N LEU A 23 8.51 -4.09 -13.92
CA LEU A 23 9.60 -3.21 -14.32
C LEU A 23 9.07 -1.85 -14.82
N ILE A 24 7.96 -1.90 -15.53
CA ILE A 24 7.22 -0.72 -16.02
C ILE A 24 5.79 -0.89 -15.53
N THR A 25 5.29 0.12 -14.83
CA THR A 25 3.90 0.14 -14.37
C THR A 25 2.96 0.29 -15.56
N PRO A 26 2.10 -0.70 -15.85
CA PRO A 26 1.08 -0.55 -16.87
C PRO A 26 0.19 0.64 -16.57
N ASN A 27 -0.09 1.44 -17.58
CA ASN A 27 -1.03 2.53 -17.44
C ASN A 27 -1.88 2.70 -18.72
N GLU A 28 -3.11 3.11 -18.51
CA GLU A 28 -4.05 3.45 -19.56
C GLU A 28 -4.42 4.92 -19.39
N ARG A 29 -4.49 5.63 -20.51
CA ARG A 29 -4.84 7.04 -20.50
C ARG A 29 -5.87 7.36 -21.57
N THR A 30 -6.95 7.99 -21.13
CA THR A 30 -7.98 8.53 -22.02
C THR A 30 -7.98 10.04 -21.89
N GLN A 31 -7.88 10.73 -23.01
CA GLN A 31 -7.92 12.19 -23.06
C GLN A 31 -8.94 12.66 -24.08
N MET A 32 -9.68 13.67 -23.70
CA MET A 32 -10.58 14.40 -24.58
C MET A 32 -10.30 15.89 -24.40
N ALA A 33 -10.24 16.61 -25.49
CA ALA A 33 -10.09 18.05 -25.48
C ALA A 33 -11.01 18.67 -26.52
N VAL A 34 -11.58 19.78 -26.16
CA VAL A 34 -12.36 20.64 -27.05
C VAL A 34 -11.91 22.06 -26.85
N MET A 35 -11.76 22.78 -27.92
CA MET A 35 -11.45 24.20 -27.90
C MET A 35 -12.15 24.91 -29.06
N GLY A 36 -12.46 26.16 -28.84
CA GLY A 36 -13.10 26.97 -29.84
C GLY A 36 -12.90 28.47 -29.54
N GLU A 37 -13.05 29.22 -30.61
CA GLU A 37 -13.01 30.68 -30.58
C GLU A 37 -14.13 31.21 -31.50
N LEU A 38 -14.80 32.24 -31.07
CA LEU A 38 -15.91 32.85 -31.77
C LEU A 38 -15.87 34.37 -31.60
N GLU A 39 -15.82 35.08 -32.70
CA GLU A 39 -16.06 36.55 -32.71
C GLU A 39 -17.56 36.79 -32.43
N ILE A 40 -17.86 37.44 -31.28
CA ILE A 40 -19.24 37.73 -30.87
C ILE A 40 -19.74 39.01 -31.51
N VAL A 41 -18.89 40.02 -31.55
CA VAL A 41 -19.05 41.31 -32.21
C VAL A 41 -17.68 41.78 -32.69
N ASP A 42 -17.65 42.75 -33.63
CA ASP A 42 -16.40 43.25 -34.20
C ASP A 42 -15.37 43.63 -33.09
N GLY A 43 -14.26 42.90 -33.11
CA GLY A 43 -13.13 43.13 -32.16
C GLY A 43 -13.33 42.57 -30.76
N VAL A 44 -14.33 41.69 -30.56
CA VAL A 44 -14.55 40.98 -29.30
C VAL A 44 -14.63 39.49 -29.58
N ASP A 45 -13.66 38.75 -29.12
CA ASP A 45 -13.56 37.33 -29.30
C ASP A 45 -13.84 36.61 -28.00
N PHE A 46 -14.70 35.58 -28.06
CA PHE A 46 -14.93 34.58 -27.02
C PHE A 46 -14.12 33.38 -27.35
N TYR A 47 -13.41 32.84 -26.35
CA TYR A 47 -12.72 31.56 -26.46
C TYR A 47 -13.13 30.62 -25.34
N PHE A 48 -13.03 29.36 -25.61
CA PHE A 48 -13.23 28.32 -24.61
C PHE A 48 -12.32 27.14 -24.87
N SER A 49 -11.93 26.44 -23.79
CA SER A 49 -11.30 25.14 -23.85
C SER A 49 -11.80 24.25 -22.75
N GLY A 50 -11.99 22.98 -23.06
CA GLY A 50 -12.35 21.95 -22.10
C GLY A 50 -11.45 20.75 -22.27
N MET A 51 -10.98 20.19 -21.18
CA MET A 51 -10.16 18.99 -21.18
C MET A 51 -10.65 18.01 -20.12
N TYR A 52 -10.72 16.74 -20.51
CA TYR A 52 -10.88 15.61 -19.60
C TYR A 52 -9.71 14.67 -19.81
N ASN A 53 -9.13 14.22 -18.71
CA ASN A 53 -8.08 13.22 -18.73
C ASN A 53 -8.31 12.21 -17.62
N ARG A 54 -8.41 10.95 -17.99
CA ARG A 54 -8.44 9.81 -17.08
C ARG A 54 -7.18 9.00 -17.23
N ARG A 55 -6.50 8.73 -16.12
CA ARG A 55 -5.37 7.83 -16.05
C ARG A 55 -5.69 6.69 -15.09
N TYR A 56 -5.58 5.47 -15.57
CA TYR A 56 -5.61 4.26 -14.74
C TYR A 56 -4.23 3.61 -14.78
N SER A 57 -3.70 3.26 -13.64
CA SER A 57 -2.46 2.51 -13.53
C SER A 57 -2.59 1.42 -12.47
N HIS A 58 -1.94 0.28 -12.72
CA HIS A 58 -1.87 -0.81 -11.75
C HIS A 58 -0.45 -1.32 -11.64
N GLN A 59 0.01 -1.53 -10.42
CA GLN A 59 1.35 -2.01 -10.13
C GLN A 59 1.28 -3.27 -9.27
N ARG A 60 1.98 -4.31 -9.71
CA ARG A 60 2.19 -5.50 -8.90
C ARG A 60 3.56 -5.43 -8.26
N LEU A 61 3.59 -5.62 -6.94
CA LEU A 61 4.78 -5.67 -6.12
C LEU A 61 4.93 -7.06 -5.48
N ALA A 62 6.12 -7.38 -5.04
CA ALA A 62 6.37 -8.59 -4.26
C ALA A 62 5.41 -8.67 -3.05
N PRO A 63 5.07 -9.89 -2.60
CA PRO A 63 4.28 -10.10 -1.39
C PRO A 63 4.81 -9.28 -0.23
N ASP A 64 3.98 -8.93 0.73
CA ASP A 64 4.43 -8.23 1.92
C ASP A 64 5.33 -9.11 2.80
N ALA A 65 5.96 -8.54 3.80
CA ALA A 65 6.90 -9.27 4.64
C ALA A 65 6.84 -8.79 6.08
N SER A 66 7.13 -9.69 7.03
CA SER A 66 7.08 -9.41 8.46
C SER A 66 8.24 -8.57 8.99
N PHE A 67 9.08 -7.99 8.14
CA PHE A 67 10.22 -7.18 8.58
C PHE A 67 10.03 -5.68 8.34
N GLY A 68 10.78 -4.89 9.10
CA GLY A 68 10.80 -3.42 8.93
C GLY A 68 9.60 -2.69 9.53
N VAL A 69 8.85 -3.36 10.39
CA VAL A 69 7.70 -2.75 11.08
C VAL A 69 8.17 -2.13 12.39
N SER A 70 7.72 -0.92 12.63
CA SER A 70 8.00 -0.19 13.85
C SER A 70 7.47 -0.96 15.08
N CYS A 71 8.26 -1.00 16.13
CA CYS A 71 7.86 -1.50 17.43
C CYS A 71 6.87 -0.51 18.06
N SER A 72 5.57 -0.74 17.88
CA SER A 72 4.55 0.21 18.35
C SER A 72 3.36 -0.42 19.06
N VAL A 73 3.38 -1.72 19.29
CA VAL A 73 2.33 -2.39 20.07
C VAL A 73 2.78 -2.53 21.51
N GLU A 74 2.15 -1.76 22.39
CA GLU A 74 2.27 -1.97 23.83
C GLU A 74 1.48 -3.23 24.21
N THR A 75 2.19 -4.23 24.74
CA THR A 75 1.53 -5.39 25.32
C THR A 75 1.28 -5.16 26.83
N PRO A 76 0.18 -5.73 27.39
CA PRO A 76 -0.17 -5.50 28.80
C PRO A 76 0.90 -5.91 29.80
N ASN A 77 1.85 -6.73 29.40
CA ASN A 77 2.80 -7.37 30.34
C ASN A 77 4.24 -6.90 30.26
N ASN A 78 4.73 -6.23 29.23
CA ASN A 78 6.12 -5.73 29.27
C ASN A 78 6.58 -4.95 28.02
N GLY A 79 6.05 -3.77 27.77
CA GLY A 79 6.68 -2.84 26.83
C GLY A 79 6.38 -3.12 25.34
N THR A 80 7.10 -2.42 24.52
CA THR A 80 6.90 -2.37 23.07
C THR A 80 7.25 -3.71 22.41
N GLN A 81 6.27 -4.48 21.96
CA GLN A 81 6.53 -5.62 21.07
C GLN A 81 6.74 -5.14 19.64
N CYS A 82 7.80 -5.66 19.04
CA CYS A 82 8.02 -5.52 17.61
C CYS A 82 7.18 -6.57 16.87
N ASN A 83 6.41 -6.17 15.87
CA ASN A 83 5.51 -7.04 15.13
C ASN A 83 6.22 -8.17 14.35
N ASP A 84 7.53 -8.20 14.32
CA ASP A 84 8.35 -9.23 13.67
C ASP A 84 8.90 -10.29 14.64
N TYR A 85 8.53 -10.24 15.93
CA TYR A 85 8.91 -11.25 16.91
C TYR A 85 7.88 -12.37 17.00
N VAL A 86 8.39 -13.59 17.13
CA VAL A 86 7.61 -14.80 17.44
C VAL A 86 7.94 -15.20 18.88
N PRO A 87 6.95 -15.27 19.77
CA PRO A 87 7.20 -15.55 21.18
C PRO A 87 7.75 -16.96 21.40
N ALA A 88 8.45 -17.14 22.53
CA ALA A 88 9.09 -18.40 22.89
C ALA A 88 8.09 -19.56 23.06
N ASN A 89 6.87 -19.25 23.50
CA ASN A 89 5.78 -20.22 23.67
C ASN A 89 5.03 -20.58 22.39
N ASN A 90 5.39 -20.01 21.24
CA ASN A 90 4.82 -20.46 19.97
C ASN A 90 5.22 -21.91 19.70
N PRO A 91 4.26 -22.83 19.46
CA PRO A 91 4.52 -24.26 19.32
C PRO A 91 5.41 -24.62 18.13
N TYR A 92 5.55 -23.71 17.18
CA TYR A 92 6.39 -23.88 15.99
C TYR A 92 7.76 -23.22 16.14
N ASN A 93 8.03 -22.53 17.27
CA ASN A 93 9.32 -21.88 17.49
C ASN A 93 10.36 -22.92 17.91
N PRO A 94 11.33 -23.30 17.03
CA PRO A 94 12.30 -24.34 17.34
C PRO A 94 13.37 -23.91 18.35
N PHE A 95 13.45 -22.62 18.63
CA PHE A 95 14.50 -22.01 19.47
C PHE A 95 13.99 -21.51 20.82
N GLY A 96 12.67 -21.57 21.05
CA GLY A 96 12.08 -20.98 22.25
C GLY A 96 12.72 -21.49 23.56
N SER A 97 12.95 -22.80 23.69
CA SER A 97 13.57 -23.40 24.86
C SER A 97 15.08 -23.16 24.96
N VAL A 98 15.77 -23.01 23.84
CA VAL A 98 17.22 -22.81 23.77
C VAL A 98 17.59 -21.40 24.18
N ASN A 99 16.84 -20.41 23.74
CA ASN A 99 17.06 -19.03 24.12
C ASN A 99 16.79 -18.77 25.60
N CYS A 100 15.75 -19.40 26.15
CA CYS A 100 15.42 -19.32 27.55
C CYS A 100 16.50 -19.93 28.49
N ALA A 101 17.28 -20.89 28.01
CA ALA A 101 18.32 -21.50 28.77
C ALA A 101 19.60 -20.64 28.88
N ASN A 102 19.82 -19.76 27.94
CA ASN A 102 21.08 -18.98 27.85
C ASN A 102 20.91 -17.49 28.20
N ASP A 103 19.74 -16.94 28.12
CA ASP A 103 19.47 -15.54 28.42
C ASP A 103 17.98 -15.37 28.79
N LEU A 104 17.76 -15.11 30.10
CA LEU A 104 16.40 -14.96 30.65
C LEU A 104 15.66 -13.75 30.07
N ASP A 105 16.37 -12.73 29.64
CA ASP A 105 15.76 -11.54 29.06
C ASP A 105 15.21 -11.81 27.64
N LEU A 106 15.77 -12.80 26.92
CA LEU A 106 15.29 -13.21 25.61
C LEU A 106 14.08 -14.16 25.65
N CYS A 107 13.80 -14.78 26.79
CA CYS A 107 12.64 -15.64 26.97
C CYS A 107 11.32 -14.91 26.79
N ASP A 108 11.28 -13.65 27.21
CA ASP A 108 10.07 -12.84 27.17
C ASP A 108 9.88 -12.16 25.80
N ILE A 109 10.94 -12.03 25.01
CA ILE A 109 10.93 -11.28 23.74
C ILE A 109 10.68 -12.20 22.54
N GLY A 110 11.12 -13.47 22.61
CA GLY A 110 11.02 -14.41 21.50
C GLY A 110 12.09 -14.20 20.42
N ILE A 111 11.84 -14.70 19.22
CA ILE A 111 12.78 -14.65 18.09
C ILE A 111 12.26 -13.72 17.02
N ARG A 112 13.12 -12.85 16.53
CA ARG A 112 12.87 -12.05 15.35
C ARG A 112 12.93 -12.91 14.10
N ILE A 113 11.89 -12.82 13.25
CA ILE A 113 11.81 -13.55 11.99
C ILE A 113 11.47 -12.59 10.84
N ASN A 114 12.17 -12.76 9.75
CA ASN A 114 11.88 -12.06 8.50
C ASN A 114 11.25 -13.05 7.51
N ARG A 115 9.92 -13.07 7.44
CA ARG A 115 9.18 -13.93 6.54
C ARG A 115 8.45 -13.11 5.47
N ARG A 116 8.54 -13.55 4.22
CA ARG A 116 7.73 -13.06 3.11
C ARG A 116 6.41 -13.83 3.06
N PHE A 117 5.29 -13.13 2.90
CA PHE A 117 3.94 -13.71 2.80
C PHE A 117 3.66 -14.15 1.36
N GLU A 118 4.43 -15.12 0.87
CA GLU A 118 4.31 -15.60 -0.51
C GLU A 118 2.91 -16.16 -0.80
N GLU A 119 2.25 -16.71 0.22
CA GLU A 119 0.90 -17.25 0.16
C GLU A 119 -0.16 -16.19 -0.15
N SER A 120 0.11 -14.90 0.14
CA SER A 120 -0.82 -13.80 -0.20
C SER A 120 -0.82 -13.46 -1.69
N GLY A 121 0.14 -13.95 -2.46
CA GLY A 121 0.44 -13.44 -3.79
C GLY A 121 1.12 -12.07 -3.75
N GLY A 122 1.17 -11.37 -4.87
CA GLY A 122 1.74 -10.03 -4.93
C GLY A 122 0.80 -8.98 -4.33
N ARG A 123 1.37 -7.90 -3.79
CA ARG A 123 0.60 -6.70 -3.47
C ARG A 123 0.19 -6.02 -4.77
N LEU A 124 -1.04 -5.54 -4.82
CA LEU A 124 -1.55 -4.76 -5.94
C LEU A 124 -1.78 -3.32 -5.47
N PHE A 125 -1.34 -2.39 -6.29
CA PHE A 125 -1.61 -0.98 -6.13
C PHE A 125 -2.25 -0.47 -7.41
N GLU A 126 -3.49 -0.02 -7.30
CA GLU A 126 -4.27 0.52 -8.41
C GLU A 126 -4.55 1.99 -8.15
N GLN A 127 -4.39 2.80 -9.18
CA GLN A 127 -4.64 4.24 -9.08
C GLN A 127 -5.45 4.68 -10.26
N THR A 128 -6.55 5.37 -9.98
CA THR A 128 -7.35 6.09 -10.97
C THR A 128 -7.27 7.58 -10.67
N VAL A 129 -6.93 8.37 -11.68
CA VAL A 129 -6.90 9.82 -11.59
C VAL A 129 -7.76 10.39 -12.71
N ASP A 130 -8.80 11.13 -12.33
CA ASP A 130 -9.66 11.89 -13.23
C ASP A 130 -9.36 13.38 -13.07
N ASN A 131 -9.13 14.07 -14.20
CA ASN A 131 -8.91 15.51 -14.23
C ASN A 131 -9.87 16.15 -15.21
N TYR A 132 -10.51 17.22 -14.76
CA TYR A 132 -11.37 18.06 -15.57
C TYR A 132 -10.80 19.48 -15.56
N SER A 133 -10.83 20.14 -16.70
CA SER A 133 -10.43 21.53 -16.82
C SER A 133 -11.32 22.22 -17.84
N LEU A 134 -11.86 23.38 -17.44
CA LEU A 134 -12.67 24.24 -18.29
C LEU A 134 -12.11 25.66 -18.19
N VAL A 135 -11.90 26.28 -19.34
CA VAL A 135 -11.51 27.68 -19.45
C VAL A 135 -12.48 28.38 -20.39
N GLY A 136 -12.94 29.54 -20.01
CA GLY A 136 -13.73 30.41 -20.87
C GLY A 136 -13.32 31.86 -20.67
N GLY A 137 -13.13 32.59 -21.75
CA GLY A 137 -12.68 33.94 -21.65
C GLY A 137 -13.14 34.81 -22.85
N VAL A 138 -12.94 36.12 -22.68
CA VAL A 138 -13.25 37.10 -23.70
C VAL A 138 -12.06 38.03 -23.86
N THR A 139 -11.65 38.27 -25.11
CA THR A 139 -10.63 39.25 -25.49
C THR A 139 -11.22 40.36 -26.31
N TRP A 140 -10.74 41.57 -26.11
CA TRP A 140 -11.14 42.73 -26.92
C TRP A 140 -10.03 43.76 -27.00
N LEU A 141 -10.10 44.61 -28.01
CA LEU A 141 -9.18 45.75 -28.21
C LEU A 141 -9.83 47.04 -27.75
N MET A 142 -9.21 47.75 -26.81
CA MET A 142 -9.68 49.05 -26.38
C MET A 142 -8.49 49.96 -26.03
N GLY A 143 -8.48 51.21 -26.59
CA GLY A 143 -7.45 52.19 -26.31
C GLY A 143 -6.03 51.81 -26.75
N GLY A 144 -5.91 50.91 -27.74
CA GLY A 144 -4.62 50.37 -28.21
C GLY A 144 -4.03 49.26 -27.39
N PHE A 145 -4.78 48.76 -26.40
CA PHE A 145 -4.43 47.60 -25.55
C PHE A 145 -5.39 46.46 -25.78
N VAL A 146 -4.85 45.24 -25.75
CA VAL A 146 -5.63 44.01 -25.73
C VAL A 146 -6.00 43.73 -24.27
N HIS A 147 -7.29 43.56 -24.04
CA HIS A 147 -7.83 43.14 -22.75
C HIS A 147 -8.24 41.69 -22.86
N ASP A 148 -7.97 40.90 -21.81
CA ASP A 148 -8.37 39.52 -21.66
C ASP A 148 -8.96 39.32 -20.28
N VAL A 149 -10.11 38.63 -20.22
CA VAL A 149 -10.74 38.23 -18.96
C VAL A 149 -11.16 36.78 -19.11
N SER A 150 -10.70 35.94 -18.18
CA SER A 150 -11.01 34.51 -18.22
C SER A 150 -11.43 33.94 -16.87
N LEU A 151 -12.18 32.86 -16.96
CA LEU A 151 -12.52 31.98 -15.83
C LEU A 151 -11.96 30.60 -16.11
N THR A 152 -11.31 30.04 -15.12
CA THR A 152 -10.77 28.67 -15.17
C THR A 152 -11.35 27.86 -14.03
N PHE A 153 -11.86 26.68 -14.34
CA PHE A 153 -12.30 25.68 -13.37
C PHE A 153 -11.48 24.42 -13.59
N GLY A 154 -11.01 23.84 -12.49
CA GLY A 154 -10.29 22.57 -12.52
C GLY A 154 -10.66 21.70 -11.35
N GLU A 155 -10.82 20.41 -11.63
CA GLU A 155 -11.09 19.39 -10.62
C GLU A 155 -10.19 18.20 -10.87
N THR A 156 -9.61 17.67 -9.82
CA THR A 156 -8.83 16.43 -9.85
C THR A 156 -9.36 15.50 -8.78
N GLU A 157 -9.73 14.31 -9.17
CA GLU A 157 -10.12 13.22 -8.28
C GLU A 157 -9.13 12.07 -8.43
N GLN A 158 -8.64 11.55 -7.31
CA GLN A 158 -7.76 10.39 -7.28
C GLN A 158 -8.31 9.34 -6.34
N VAL A 159 -8.36 8.11 -6.84
CA VAL A 159 -8.69 6.92 -6.05
C VAL A 159 -7.53 5.95 -6.10
N ASP A 160 -6.96 5.66 -4.94
CA ASP A 160 -5.92 4.67 -4.74
C ASP A 160 -6.53 3.43 -4.08
N GLU A 161 -6.31 2.26 -4.68
CA GLU A 161 -6.73 0.99 -4.11
C GLU A 161 -5.51 0.09 -3.91
N THR A 162 -5.37 -0.42 -2.69
CA THR A 162 -4.28 -1.29 -2.32
C THR A 162 -4.82 -2.63 -1.83
N LEU A 163 -4.29 -3.74 -2.38
CA LEU A 163 -4.71 -5.09 -2.03
C LEU A 163 -3.52 -5.93 -1.55
N ASN A 164 -3.83 -6.91 -0.71
CA ASN A 164 -2.89 -7.90 -0.17
C ASN A 164 -1.78 -7.30 0.71
N TYR A 165 -2.07 -6.18 1.38
CA TYR A 165 -1.17 -5.63 2.40
C TYR A 165 -1.27 -6.40 3.71
N GLY A 166 -0.12 -6.63 4.34
CA GLY A 166 -0.02 -7.33 5.62
C GLY A 166 -0.59 -6.50 6.78
N ARG A 167 -1.39 -7.14 7.61
CA ARG A 167 -1.90 -6.63 8.89
C ARG A 167 -0.98 -7.12 10.01
N PHE A 168 0.00 -6.30 10.37
CA PHE A 168 1.01 -6.68 11.36
C PHE A 168 0.46 -6.73 12.79
N ASP A 169 -0.59 -6.00 13.08
CA ASP A 169 -1.37 -6.14 14.30
C ASP A 169 -1.97 -7.56 14.44
N ARG A 170 -2.48 -8.10 13.35
CA ARG A 170 -3.02 -9.47 13.30
C ARG A 170 -1.91 -10.52 13.27
N TRP A 171 -0.77 -10.20 12.67
CA TRP A 171 0.41 -11.06 12.75
C TRP A 171 0.84 -11.26 14.20
N ALA A 172 0.99 -10.18 14.98
CA ALA A 172 1.37 -10.24 16.38
C ALA A 172 0.41 -11.13 17.20
N ILE A 173 -0.89 -11.04 16.94
CA ILE A 173 -1.90 -11.91 17.56
C ILE A 173 -1.73 -13.37 17.11
N ALA A 174 -1.55 -13.61 15.81
CA ALA A 174 -1.55 -14.95 15.25
C ALA A 174 -0.29 -15.76 15.61
N VAL A 175 0.85 -15.11 15.87
CA VAL A 175 2.07 -15.80 16.31
C VAL A 175 2.10 -16.09 17.81
N ASP A 176 1.25 -15.45 18.60
CA ASP A 176 1.14 -15.63 20.05
C ASP A 176 -0.03 -16.60 20.36
N PRO A 177 0.23 -17.78 20.95
CA PRO A 177 -0.81 -18.77 21.27
C PRO A 177 -1.89 -18.23 22.20
N GLU A 178 -1.51 -17.41 23.20
CA GLU A 178 -2.45 -16.89 24.19
C GLU A 178 -3.32 -15.76 23.59
N ALA A 179 -2.69 -14.85 22.86
CA ALA A 179 -3.40 -13.79 22.17
C ALA A 179 -4.35 -14.34 21.06
N CYS A 180 -3.92 -15.35 20.33
CA CYS A 180 -4.74 -16.01 19.32
C CYS A 180 -5.94 -16.71 19.97
N ALA A 181 -5.75 -17.47 21.06
CA ALA A 181 -6.82 -18.14 21.78
C ALA A 181 -7.83 -17.14 22.39
N ALA A 182 -7.38 -15.96 22.80
CA ALA A 182 -8.24 -14.91 23.32
C ALA A 182 -9.00 -14.13 22.23
N THR A 183 -8.60 -14.26 20.96
CA THR A 183 -9.15 -13.50 19.84
C THR A 183 -10.03 -14.40 18.97
N ALA A 184 -11.35 -14.24 19.07
CA ALA A 184 -12.32 -15.09 18.34
C ALA A 184 -12.14 -15.10 16.82
N ALA A 185 -11.57 -14.04 16.24
CA ALA A 185 -11.29 -13.94 14.81
C ALA A 185 -9.97 -14.61 14.39
N CYS A 186 -9.11 -15.03 15.33
CA CYS A 186 -7.85 -15.70 15.02
C CYS A 186 -8.13 -17.13 14.52
N PRO A 187 -7.72 -17.49 13.29
CA PRO A 187 -8.02 -18.81 12.71
C PRO A 187 -7.10 -19.92 13.22
N GLY A 188 -6.24 -19.62 14.17
CA GLY A 188 -5.28 -20.55 14.78
C GLY A 188 -3.85 -20.01 14.76
N VAL A 189 -3.05 -20.58 15.67
CA VAL A 189 -1.64 -20.15 15.85
C VAL A 189 -0.84 -20.35 14.57
N LEU A 190 -0.14 -19.31 14.17
CA LEU A 190 0.63 -19.27 12.93
C LEU A 190 1.94 -20.06 13.06
N ASN A 191 2.29 -20.80 11.99
CA ASN A 191 3.61 -21.38 11.81
C ASN A 191 4.50 -20.45 10.91
N PRO A 192 5.27 -19.53 11.47
CA PRO A 192 6.08 -18.63 10.68
C PRO A 192 7.40 -19.26 10.18
N PHE A 193 7.78 -20.42 10.68
CA PHE A 193 9.02 -21.13 10.35
C PHE A 193 8.85 -22.15 9.22
N GLY A 194 7.60 -22.42 8.81
CA GLY A 194 7.32 -23.37 7.73
C GLY A 194 7.69 -22.83 6.35
N ASN A 195 7.77 -23.74 5.39
CA ASN A 195 7.94 -23.39 3.96
C ASN A 195 6.64 -22.77 3.40
N PHE A 196 6.69 -22.38 2.11
CA PHE A 196 5.50 -21.95 1.37
C PHE A 196 4.35 -22.96 1.55
N GLY A 197 3.17 -22.45 1.87
CA GLY A 197 1.97 -23.23 2.18
C GLY A 197 1.82 -23.63 3.67
N SER A 198 2.74 -23.22 4.54
CA SER A 198 2.58 -23.41 6.00
C SER A 198 1.55 -22.45 6.62
N ILE A 199 1.26 -21.35 5.94
CA ILE A 199 0.19 -20.42 6.29
C ILE A 199 -1.03 -20.80 5.47
N THR A 200 -2.13 -21.17 6.14
CA THR A 200 -3.35 -21.60 5.45
C THR A 200 -4.04 -20.41 4.77
N PRO A 201 -4.93 -20.64 3.77
CA PRO A 201 -5.70 -19.57 3.15
C PRO A 201 -6.52 -18.76 4.14
N GLU A 202 -7.08 -19.37 5.18
CA GLU A 202 -7.84 -18.71 6.24
C GLU A 202 -6.93 -17.82 7.08
N GLN A 203 -5.76 -18.32 7.46
CA GLN A 203 -4.75 -17.55 8.17
C GLN A 203 -4.26 -16.38 7.31
N MET A 204 -4.03 -16.60 6.02
CA MET A 204 -3.61 -15.54 5.11
C MET A 204 -4.70 -14.48 4.92
N SER A 205 -5.96 -14.88 4.82
CA SER A 205 -7.10 -13.94 4.77
C SER A 205 -7.22 -13.09 6.05
N TYR A 206 -6.87 -13.68 7.20
CA TYR A 206 -6.80 -12.94 8.46
C TYR A 206 -5.64 -11.95 8.49
N LEU A 207 -4.47 -12.35 7.97
CA LEU A 207 -3.23 -11.56 7.99
C LEU A 207 -3.18 -10.46 6.95
N THR A 208 -4.02 -10.49 5.93
CA THR A 208 -4.04 -9.46 4.89
C THR A 208 -5.24 -8.53 5.04
N ALA A 209 -5.03 -7.28 4.73
CA ALA A 209 -6.13 -6.38 4.48
C ALA A 209 -6.79 -6.75 3.15
N GLY A 210 -8.12 -6.72 3.11
CA GLY A 210 -8.83 -6.69 1.84
C GLY A 210 -8.48 -5.42 1.05
N SER A 211 -9.37 -4.99 0.18
CA SER A 211 -9.19 -3.70 -0.51
C SER A 211 -9.16 -2.54 0.48
N LEU A 212 -8.07 -1.77 0.45
CA LEU A 212 -7.94 -0.50 1.14
C LEU A 212 -8.06 0.60 0.08
N LYS A 213 -9.08 1.44 0.20
CA LYS A 213 -9.32 2.56 -0.72
C LYS A 213 -9.05 3.87 -0.01
N ASP A 214 -8.28 4.72 -0.66
CA ASP A 214 -8.07 6.10 -0.30
C ASP A 214 -8.54 6.98 -1.46
N GLN A 215 -9.26 8.05 -1.13
CA GLN A 215 -9.80 8.98 -2.12
C GLN A 215 -9.38 10.39 -1.72
N SER A 216 -8.81 11.09 -2.67
CA SER A 216 -8.40 12.47 -2.54
C SER A 216 -8.88 13.28 -3.73
N GLY A 217 -9.10 14.56 -3.52
CA GLY A 217 -9.51 15.47 -4.58
C GLY A 217 -9.00 16.87 -4.32
N ALA A 218 -8.91 17.66 -5.38
CA ALA A 218 -8.57 19.08 -5.34
C ALA A 218 -9.39 19.81 -6.40
N ASP A 219 -10.02 20.90 -5.98
CA ASP A 219 -10.72 21.85 -6.85
C ASP A 219 -9.86 23.09 -7.02
N PHE A 220 -9.94 23.66 -8.18
CA PHE A 220 -9.20 24.87 -8.51
C PHE A 220 -10.06 25.82 -9.34
N ASP A 221 -10.27 27.02 -8.81
CA ASP A 221 -10.97 28.10 -9.49
C ASP A 221 -10.06 29.32 -9.59
N MET A 222 -9.96 29.91 -10.77
CA MET A 222 -9.18 31.11 -10.98
C MET A 222 -9.93 32.08 -11.87
N PHE A 223 -9.87 33.35 -11.51
CA PHE A 223 -10.29 34.50 -12.33
C PHE A 223 -9.06 35.32 -12.69
N SER A 224 -8.88 35.61 -13.94
CA SER A 224 -7.79 36.46 -14.44
C SER A 224 -8.30 37.49 -15.44
#